data_5597398e3b329a67d8041fe2cc24918f
#
_entry.id   5597398e3b329a67d8041fe2cc24918f
#
_cell.length_a   1.000
_cell.length_b   1.000
_cell.length_c   1.000
_cell.angle_alpha   90.00
_cell.angle_beta   90.00
_cell.angle_gamma   90.00
#
_symmetry.space_group_name_H-M   'P 1'
#
loop_
_entity.id
_entity.type
_entity.pdbx_description
1 polymer ?
#
loop_
_entity_poly.entity_id
_entity_poly.type
_entity_poly.pdbx_seq_one_letter_code
_entity_poly.pdbx_strand_id
1 'polypeptide(L)'
;SAIANAKALPDDDARSGASELLHIGLVNMGKICLQNFQFLKSYIDTAFTDPAVQKVQYVIAGQNSYRDASRQDWESMVSMNTSAKNYLANAGNVTSLTANNNMPAGFVATQKTASDNFDLQYANFKMAEETSVETANKIKANNLCYHAGISMLKDAQVIFMNEPEILTKFVFKNLLDLIKPPVAGIKGNIKEAVTNDVIANA
;
A
#
# COMPACT_ATOMS: atom_id res chain seq x y z
N SER A 1 -18.28 16.89 13.34
CA SER A 1 -19.27 16.62 12.29
C SER A 1 -18.65 15.75 11.19
N ALA A 2 -19.45 14.98 10.46
CA ALA A 2 -18.99 14.10 9.37
C ALA A 2 -18.18 14.86 8.30
N ILE A 3 -18.52 16.11 8.04
CA ILE A 3 -17.81 17.00 7.09
C ILE A 3 -16.41 17.36 7.59
N ALA A 4 -16.24 17.63 8.88
CA ALA A 4 -14.92 17.95 9.45
C ALA A 4 -13.98 16.74 9.40
N ASN A 5 -14.49 15.54 9.68
CA ASN A 5 -13.72 14.31 9.56
C ASN A 5 -13.34 13.99 8.10
N ALA A 6 -14.23 14.26 7.15
CA ALA A 6 -13.96 14.06 5.73
C ALA A 6 -12.84 14.99 5.20
N LYS A 7 -12.76 16.24 5.69
CA LYS A 7 -11.71 17.21 5.31
C LYS A 7 -10.35 16.92 5.93
N ALA A 8 -10.30 16.15 7.02
CA ALA A 8 -9.07 15.83 7.73
C ALA A 8 -8.31 14.64 7.12
N LEU A 9 -8.91 13.93 6.17
CA LEU A 9 -8.27 12.79 5.52
C LEU A 9 -7.40 13.25 4.34
N PRO A 10 -6.22 12.62 4.13
CA PRO A 10 -5.34 12.93 3.00
C PRO A 10 -6.06 12.78 1.65
N ASP A 11 -5.59 13.50 0.66
CA ASP A 11 -6.07 13.41 -0.73
C ASP A 11 -5.84 11.99 -1.29
N ASP A 12 -6.75 11.52 -2.15
CA ASP A 12 -6.70 10.16 -2.70
C ASP A 12 -5.43 9.92 -3.54
N ASP A 13 -4.93 10.95 -4.25
CA ASP A 13 -3.69 10.86 -5.03
C ASP A 13 -2.46 10.70 -4.12
N ALA A 14 -2.39 11.44 -3.02
CA ALA A 14 -1.30 11.33 -2.05
C ALA A 14 -1.29 9.95 -1.36
N ARG A 15 -2.47 9.39 -1.10
CA ARG A 15 -2.62 8.05 -0.50
C ARG A 15 -2.25 6.94 -1.47
N SER A 16 -2.67 7.04 -2.73
CA SER A 16 -2.32 6.08 -3.78
C SER A 16 -0.81 6.04 -3.99
N GLY A 17 -0.15 7.20 -4.06
CA GLY A 17 1.30 7.28 -4.18
C GLY A 17 2.05 6.69 -2.97
N ALA A 18 1.56 6.93 -1.76
CA ALA A 18 2.16 6.35 -0.55
C ALA A 18 2.01 4.82 -0.49
N SER A 19 0.86 4.28 -0.86
CA SER A 19 0.61 2.83 -0.93
C SER A 19 1.50 2.17 -1.98
N GLU A 20 1.66 2.78 -3.14
CA GLU A 20 2.54 2.27 -4.20
C GLU A 20 4.02 2.24 -3.76
N LEU A 21 4.50 3.28 -3.08
CA LEU A 21 5.86 3.31 -2.52
C LEU A 21 6.08 2.20 -1.48
N LEU A 22 5.09 1.93 -0.63
CA LEU A 22 5.15 0.84 0.34
C LEU A 22 5.19 -0.52 -0.36
N HIS A 23 4.40 -0.71 -1.43
CA HIS A 23 4.41 -1.93 -2.23
C HIS A 23 5.76 -2.15 -2.93
N ILE A 24 6.33 -1.11 -3.56
CA ILE A 24 7.68 -1.17 -4.17
C ILE A 24 8.73 -1.54 -3.11
N GLY A 25 8.67 -0.92 -1.94
CA GLY A 25 9.55 -1.23 -0.82
C GLY A 25 9.44 -2.70 -0.38
N LEU A 26 8.23 -3.20 -0.27
CA LEU A 26 7.95 -4.59 0.10
C LEU A 26 8.49 -5.58 -0.93
N VAL A 27 8.27 -5.33 -2.22
CA VAL A 27 8.83 -6.15 -3.32
C VAL A 27 10.35 -6.19 -3.26
N ASN A 28 11.00 -5.05 -3.01
CA ASN A 28 12.47 -4.98 -2.93
C ASN A 28 13.01 -5.74 -1.70
N MET A 29 12.38 -5.60 -0.53
CA MET A 29 12.76 -6.36 0.66
C MET A 29 12.52 -7.87 0.46
N GLY A 30 11.41 -8.25 -0.19
CA GLY A 30 11.12 -9.64 -0.54
C GLY A 30 12.21 -10.27 -1.43
N LYS A 31 12.71 -9.53 -2.44
CA LYS A 31 13.83 -9.99 -3.28
C LYS A 31 15.09 -10.27 -2.47
N ILE A 32 15.42 -9.39 -1.51
CA ILE A 32 16.57 -9.58 -0.62
C ILE A 32 16.39 -10.84 0.23
N CYS A 33 15.20 -11.05 0.79
CA CYS A 33 14.90 -12.26 1.58
C CYS A 33 15.03 -13.53 0.75
N LEU A 34 14.51 -13.54 -0.48
CA LEU A 34 14.61 -14.68 -1.40
C LEU A 34 16.07 -14.95 -1.77
N GLN A 35 16.87 -13.93 -2.05
CA GLN A 35 18.29 -14.07 -2.34
C GLN A 35 19.06 -14.65 -1.15
N ASN A 36 18.81 -14.15 0.05
CA ASN A 36 19.43 -14.67 1.26
C ASN A 36 19.03 -16.13 1.51
N PHE A 37 17.78 -16.49 1.24
CA PHE A 37 17.34 -17.88 1.33
C PHE A 37 18.08 -18.79 0.33
N GLN A 38 18.34 -18.32 -0.87
CA GLN A 38 19.17 -19.05 -1.85
C GLN A 38 20.61 -19.25 -1.36
N PHE A 39 21.21 -18.22 -0.73
CA PHE A 39 22.52 -18.38 -0.09
C PHE A 39 22.48 -19.39 1.04
N LEU A 40 21.46 -19.36 1.90
CA LEU A 40 21.29 -20.33 2.97
C LEU A 40 21.22 -21.77 2.41
N LYS A 41 20.48 -21.99 1.30
CA LYS A 41 20.44 -23.29 0.62
C LYS A 41 21.82 -23.70 0.14
N SER A 42 22.58 -22.81 -0.50
CA SER A 42 23.92 -23.11 -0.97
C SER A 42 24.84 -23.52 0.19
N TYR A 43 24.72 -22.88 1.36
CA TYR A 43 25.49 -23.26 2.54
C TYR A 43 25.06 -24.63 3.09
N ILE A 44 23.76 -24.96 3.04
CA ILE A 44 23.25 -26.28 3.41
C ILE A 44 23.80 -27.34 2.45
N ASP A 45 23.81 -27.08 1.15
CA ASP A 45 24.34 -28.02 0.14
C ASP A 45 25.80 -28.38 0.38
N THR A 46 26.58 -27.36 0.75
CA THR A 46 28.01 -27.56 1.03
C THR A 46 28.27 -28.26 2.37
N ALA A 47 27.43 -27.95 3.39
CA ALA A 47 27.61 -28.51 4.73
C ALA A 47 27.16 -29.96 4.87
N PHE A 48 26.14 -30.36 4.11
CA PHE A 48 25.53 -31.69 4.20
C PHE A 48 25.65 -32.37 2.83
N THR A 49 26.43 -33.46 2.75
CA THR A 49 26.69 -34.19 1.51
C THR A 49 25.61 -35.25 1.18
N ASP A 50 24.83 -35.67 2.18
CA ASP A 50 23.74 -36.63 2.01
C ASP A 50 22.48 -35.91 1.48
N PRO A 51 21.98 -36.25 0.29
CA PRO A 51 20.79 -35.60 -0.30
C PRO A 51 19.51 -35.74 0.57
N ALA A 52 19.38 -36.85 1.34
CA ALA A 52 18.25 -37.00 2.21
C ALA A 52 18.31 -36.04 3.40
N VAL A 53 19.49 -35.85 3.96
CA VAL A 53 19.74 -34.86 5.02
C VAL A 53 19.54 -33.46 4.50
N GLN A 54 20.09 -33.10 3.33
CA GLN A 54 19.90 -31.80 2.70
C GLN A 54 18.42 -31.46 2.57
N LYS A 55 17.60 -32.37 2.05
CA LYS A 55 16.16 -32.19 1.89
C LYS A 55 15.46 -31.87 3.22
N VAL A 56 15.84 -32.54 4.29
CA VAL A 56 15.29 -32.29 5.63
C VAL A 56 15.70 -30.90 6.12
N GLN A 57 16.98 -30.51 5.92
CA GLN A 57 17.50 -29.22 6.32
C GLN A 57 16.79 -28.07 5.55
N TYR A 58 16.53 -28.23 4.25
CA TYR A 58 15.76 -27.25 3.47
C TYR A 58 14.35 -27.06 4.01
N VAL A 59 13.65 -28.15 4.33
CA VAL A 59 12.28 -28.07 4.87
C VAL A 59 12.28 -27.30 6.19
N ILE A 60 13.22 -27.63 7.10
CA ILE A 60 13.34 -26.93 8.39
C ILE A 60 13.68 -25.44 8.18
N ALA A 61 14.53 -25.12 7.20
CA ALA A 61 14.91 -23.75 6.88
C ALA A 61 13.80 -22.93 6.20
N GLY A 62 12.70 -23.53 5.71
CA GLY A 62 11.55 -22.82 5.15
C GLY A 62 11.27 -23.05 3.67
N GLN A 63 11.87 -24.10 3.05
CA GLN A 63 11.70 -24.42 1.62
C GLN A 63 10.23 -24.58 1.20
N ASN A 64 9.37 -25.07 2.09
CA ASN A 64 7.95 -25.30 1.76
C ASN A 64 7.22 -23.99 1.39
N SER A 65 7.58 -22.88 2.03
CA SER A 65 7.00 -21.57 1.77
C SER A 65 7.70 -20.81 0.63
N TYR A 66 8.91 -21.24 0.22
CA TYR A 66 9.74 -20.52 -0.76
C TYR A 66 9.05 -20.31 -2.11
N ARG A 67 8.34 -21.33 -2.62
CA ARG A 67 7.70 -21.25 -3.94
C ARG A 67 6.63 -20.17 -3.99
N ASP A 68 5.79 -20.10 -2.98
CA ASP A 68 4.69 -19.16 -2.93
C ASP A 68 5.20 -17.75 -2.54
N ALA A 69 6.19 -17.67 -1.65
CA ALA A 69 6.93 -16.44 -1.37
C ALA A 69 7.55 -15.83 -2.64
N SER A 70 8.14 -16.66 -3.53
CA SER A 70 8.71 -16.20 -4.80
C SER A 70 7.68 -15.64 -5.79
N ARG A 71 6.40 -15.90 -5.56
CA ARG A 71 5.25 -15.37 -6.31
C ARG A 71 4.60 -14.17 -5.64
N GLN A 72 5.28 -13.58 -4.66
CA GLN A 72 4.81 -12.44 -3.88
C GLN A 72 3.62 -12.75 -2.95
N ASP A 73 3.49 -14.01 -2.51
CA ASP A 73 2.68 -14.33 -1.36
C ASP A 73 3.43 -13.90 -0.10
N TRP A 74 3.00 -12.76 0.46
CA TRP A 74 3.70 -12.12 1.57
C TRP A 74 3.60 -12.92 2.88
N GLU A 75 2.50 -13.62 3.13
CA GLU A 75 2.39 -14.51 4.30
C GLU A 75 3.34 -15.70 4.20
N SER A 76 3.48 -16.27 3.01
CA SER A 76 4.49 -17.31 2.75
C SER A 76 5.91 -16.77 2.89
N MET A 77 6.15 -15.50 2.54
CA MET A 77 7.44 -14.83 2.75
C MET A 77 7.76 -14.70 4.24
N VAL A 78 6.80 -14.26 5.07
CA VAL A 78 6.93 -14.20 6.54
C VAL A 78 7.24 -15.59 7.09
N SER A 79 6.51 -16.62 6.65
CA SER A 79 6.71 -18.01 7.09
C SER A 79 8.10 -18.53 6.73
N MET A 80 8.57 -18.27 5.50
CA MET A 80 9.92 -18.62 5.06
C MET A 80 10.99 -17.91 5.90
N ASN A 81 10.86 -16.60 6.09
CA ASN A 81 11.80 -15.78 6.87
C ASN A 81 11.86 -16.24 8.33
N THR A 82 10.71 -16.54 8.94
CA THR A 82 10.63 -17.04 10.31
C THR A 82 11.33 -18.39 10.45
N SER A 83 11.10 -19.30 9.50
CA SER A 83 11.76 -20.61 9.48
C SER A 83 13.28 -20.47 9.31
N ALA A 84 13.74 -19.60 8.41
CA ALA A 84 15.16 -19.33 8.20
C ALA A 84 15.82 -18.70 9.45
N LYS A 85 15.16 -17.75 10.11
CA LYS A 85 15.64 -17.17 11.38
C LYS A 85 15.77 -18.24 12.46
N ASN A 86 14.76 -19.09 12.63
CA ASN A 86 14.78 -20.16 13.64
C ASN A 86 15.86 -21.21 13.34
N TYR A 87 16.04 -21.56 12.07
CA TYR A 87 17.09 -22.47 11.63
C TYR A 87 18.48 -21.94 11.99
N LEU A 88 18.72 -20.66 11.74
CA LEU A 88 20.00 -19.98 12.05
C LEU A 88 20.14 -19.58 13.53
N ALA A 89 19.07 -19.61 14.32
CA ALA A 89 19.16 -19.46 15.77
C ALA A 89 19.68 -20.71 16.48
N ASN A 90 19.63 -21.86 15.80
CA ASN A 90 20.16 -23.12 16.34
C ASN A 90 21.70 -23.14 16.18
N ALA A 91 22.42 -23.15 17.32
CA ALA A 91 23.89 -23.15 17.34
C ALA A 91 24.50 -24.36 16.61
N GLY A 92 23.87 -25.54 16.67
CA GLY A 92 24.33 -26.74 15.96
C GLY A 92 24.27 -26.57 14.44
N ASN A 93 23.20 -25.98 13.92
CA ASN A 93 23.08 -25.64 12.50
C ASN A 93 24.16 -24.65 12.08
N VAL A 94 24.33 -23.56 12.84
CA VAL A 94 25.34 -22.55 12.54
C VAL A 94 26.74 -23.14 12.53
N THR A 95 27.07 -24.00 13.52
CA THR A 95 28.38 -24.67 13.58
C THR A 95 28.60 -25.54 12.33
N SER A 96 27.59 -26.29 11.89
CA SER A 96 27.69 -27.11 10.68
C SER A 96 27.88 -26.27 9.42
N LEU A 97 27.14 -25.15 9.30
CA LEU A 97 27.18 -24.25 8.14
C LEU A 97 28.48 -23.44 8.07
N THR A 98 29.10 -23.08 9.21
CA THR A 98 30.34 -22.31 9.24
C THR A 98 31.60 -23.20 9.12
N ALA A 99 31.45 -24.51 9.22
CA ALA A 99 32.55 -25.45 9.03
C ALA A 99 33.25 -25.19 7.68
N ASN A 100 34.58 -25.30 7.68
CA ASN A 100 35.42 -25.07 6.49
C ASN A 100 35.24 -23.70 5.80
N ASN A 101 34.89 -22.67 6.55
CA ASN A 101 34.60 -21.31 6.05
C ASN A 101 33.48 -21.27 4.99
N ASN A 102 32.53 -22.19 5.04
CA ASN A 102 31.41 -22.25 4.09
C ASN A 102 30.48 -21.04 4.24
N MET A 103 29.84 -20.90 5.41
CA MET A 103 28.96 -19.74 5.67
C MET A 103 29.74 -18.60 6.33
N PRO A 104 29.69 -17.37 5.79
CA PRO A 104 30.33 -16.20 6.42
C PRO A 104 29.76 -15.91 7.81
N ALA A 105 30.60 -15.52 8.76
CA ALA A 105 30.21 -15.23 10.15
C ALA A 105 29.10 -14.16 10.26
N GLY A 106 29.06 -13.19 9.33
CA GLY A 106 28.04 -12.12 9.32
C GLY A 106 26.67 -12.53 8.74
N PHE A 107 26.58 -13.71 8.11
CA PHE A 107 25.35 -14.09 7.39
C PHE A 107 24.13 -14.22 8.29
N VAL A 108 24.27 -14.72 9.50
CA VAL A 108 23.18 -14.84 10.48
C VAL A 108 22.56 -13.47 10.77
N ALA A 109 23.42 -12.46 11.01
CA ALA A 109 22.95 -11.10 11.25
C ALA A 109 22.32 -10.49 10.00
N THR A 110 22.88 -10.74 8.81
CA THR A 110 22.33 -10.29 7.52
C THR A 110 20.94 -10.86 7.29
N GLN A 111 20.75 -12.17 7.46
CA GLN A 111 19.46 -12.82 7.31
C GLN A 111 18.42 -12.29 8.32
N LYS A 112 18.83 -12.14 9.58
CA LYS A 112 17.95 -11.59 10.62
C LYS A 112 17.49 -10.17 10.25
N THR A 113 18.42 -9.29 9.89
CA THR A 113 18.13 -7.91 9.52
C THR A 113 17.20 -7.82 8.30
N ALA A 114 17.46 -8.62 7.27
CA ALA A 114 16.60 -8.66 6.08
C ALA A 114 15.17 -9.11 6.43
N SER A 115 15.03 -10.15 7.26
CA SER A 115 13.72 -10.65 7.70
C SER A 115 12.98 -9.61 8.55
N ASP A 116 13.66 -8.99 9.51
CA ASP A 116 13.03 -7.99 10.39
C ASP A 116 12.60 -6.75 9.61
N ASN A 117 13.39 -6.31 8.62
CA ASN A 117 13.04 -5.20 7.73
C ASN A 117 11.84 -5.54 6.84
N PHE A 118 11.78 -6.79 6.34
CA PHE A 118 10.62 -7.26 5.58
C PHE A 118 9.36 -7.27 6.45
N ASP A 119 9.44 -7.83 7.66
CA ASP A 119 8.31 -7.91 8.59
C ASP A 119 7.76 -6.51 8.91
N LEU A 120 8.66 -5.53 9.14
CA LEU A 120 8.29 -4.13 9.37
C LEU A 120 7.61 -3.51 8.14
N GLN A 121 8.19 -3.71 6.96
CA GLN A 121 7.64 -3.16 5.71
C GLN A 121 6.28 -3.78 5.39
N TYR A 122 6.11 -5.07 5.65
CA TYR A 122 4.85 -5.77 5.45
C TYR A 122 3.76 -5.29 6.43
N ALA A 123 4.11 -5.05 7.69
CA ALA A 123 3.18 -4.47 8.65
C ALA A 123 2.71 -3.08 8.20
N ASN A 124 3.63 -2.21 7.72
CA ASN A 124 3.29 -0.90 7.19
C ASN A 124 2.39 -0.98 5.95
N PHE A 125 2.65 -1.93 5.06
CA PHE A 125 1.82 -2.16 3.88
C PHE A 125 0.40 -2.60 4.27
N LYS A 126 0.25 -3.56 5.19
CA LYS A 126 -1.07 -3.99 5.71
C LYS A 126 -1.84 -2.82 6.34
N MET A 127 -1.18 -2.00 7.14
CA MET A 127 -1.82 -0.81 7.73
C MET A 127 -2.32 0.16 6.65
N ALA A 128 -1.57 0.35 5.56
CA ALA A 128 -1.99 1.19 4.44
C ALA A 128 -3.18 0.59 3.69
N GLU A 129 -3.25 -0.74 3.52
CA GLU A 129 -4.41 -1.42 2.93
C GLU A 129 -5.66 -1.30 3.81
N GLU A 130 -5.55 -1.46 5.13
CA GLU A 130 -6.66 -1.28 6.06
C GLU A 130 -7.26 0.13 6.00
N THR A 131 -6.43 1.15 5.73
CA THR A 131 -6.90 2.53 5.55
C THR A 131 -7.78 2.69 4.30
N SER A 132 -7.75 1.76 3.34
CA SER A 132 -8.68 1.74 2.20
C SER A 132 -10.13 1.47 2.62
N VAL A 133 -10.34 0.73 3.71
CA VAL A 133 -11.67 0.48 4.30
C VAL A 133 -12.27 1.77 4.85
N GLU A 134 -11.43 2.66 5.42
CA GLU A 134 -11.86 3.99 5.87
C GLU A 134 -12.33 4.87 4.70
N THR A 135 -11.71 4.76 3.53
CA THR A 135 -12.15 5.47 2.32
C THR A 135 -13.54 5.00 1.89
N ALA A 136 -13.80 3.69 1.89
CA ALA A 136 -15.13 3.14 1.59
C ALA A 136 -16.19 3.63 2.61
N ASN A 137 -15.84 3.68 3.89
CA ASN A 137 -16.71 4.23 4.95
C ASN A 137 -16.96 5.72 4.76
N LYS A 138 -15.96 6.50 4.34
CA LYS A 138 -16.08 7.93 4.02
C LYS A 138 -17.04 8.14 2.84
N ILE A 139 -16.88 7.37 1.75
CA ILE A 139 -17.78 7.42 0.59
C ILE A 139 -19.20 7.09 1.02
N LYS A 140 -19.41 6.04 1.83
CA LYS A 140 -20.70 5.67 2.36
C LYS A 140 -21.32 6.79 3.22
N ALA A 141 -20.55 7.41 4.10
CA ALA A 141 -21.01 8.53 4.93
C ALA A 141 -21.37 9.76 4.08
N ASN A 142 -20.58 10.09 3.06
CA ASN A 142 -20.87 11.18 2.13
C ASN A 142 -22.15 10.92 1.34
N ASN A 143 -22.35 9.68 0.86
CA ASN A 143 -23.58 9.29 0.17
C ASN A 143 -24.82 9.39 1.08
N LEU A 144 -24.71 9.00 2.34
CA LEU A 144 -25.79 9.18 3.32
C LEU A 144 -26.14 10.66 3.53
N CYS A 145 -25.12 11.53 3.68
CA CYS A 145 -25.32 12.98 3.78
C CYS A 145 -25.98 13.55 2.51
N TYR A 146 -25.53 13.11 1.33
CA TYR A 146 -26.13 13.53 0.06
C TYR A 146 -27.61 13.13 -0.02
N HIS A 147 -27.95 11.87 0.26
CA HIS A 147 -29.32 11.37 0.22
C HIS A 147 -30.22 12.08 1.24
N ALA A 148 -29.72 12.35 2.45
CA ALA A 148 -30.46 13.11 3.44
C ALA A 148 -30.74 14.56 2.96
N GLY A 149 -29.74 15.22 2.36
CA GLY A 149 -29.89 16.54 1.77
C GLY A 149 -30.92 16.57 0.64
N ILE A 150 -30.89 15.61 -0.28
CA ILE A 150 -31.88 15.48 -1.37
C ILE A 150 -33.29 15.24 -0.80
N SER A 151 -33.44 14.40 0.25
CA SER A 151 -34.74 14.20 0.90
C SER A 151 -35.28 15.50 1.50
N MET A 152 -34.45 16.24 2.26
CA MET A 152 -34.84 17.53 2.83
C MET A 152 -35.28 18.54 1.76
N LEU A 153 -34.58 18.57 0.61
CA LEU A 153 -34.96 19.44 -0.51
C LEU A 153 -36.30 19.05 -1.11
N LYS A 154 -36.58 17.77 -1.27
CA LYS A 154 -37.88 17.27 -1.74
C LYS A 154 -39.00 17.64 -0.77
N ASP A 155 -38.77 17.45 0.52
CA ASP A 155 -39.77 17.81 1.56
C ASP A 155 -40.06 19.33 1.52
N ALA A 156 -38.99 20.16 1.42
CA ALA A 156 -39.15 21.60 1.28
C ALA A 156 -39.91 22.00 0.01
N GLN A 157 -39.70 21.30 -1.12
CA GLN A 157 -40.41 21.54 -2.36
C GLN A 157 -41.92 21.22 -2.21
N VAL A 158 -42.30 20.21 -1.42
CA VAL A 158 -43.68 19.89 -1.12
C VAL A 158 -44.30 20.97 -0.20
N ILE A 159 -43.56 21.38 0.84
CA ILE A 159 -44.05 22.38 1.82
C ILE A 159 -44.31 23.73 1.12
N PHE A 160 -43.41 24.18 0.24
CA PHE A 160 -43.45 25.47 -0.42
C PHE A 160 -44.03 25.41 -1.86
N MET A 161 -44.77 24.35 -2.22
CA MET A 161 -45.27 24.16 -3.59
C MET A 161 -46.14 25.33 -4.12
N ASN A 162 -46.76 26.09 -3.23
CA ASN A 162 -47.59 27.23 -3.58
C ASN A 162 -46.82 28.60 -3.51
N GLU A 163 -45.54 28.58 -3.20
CA GLU A 163 -44.68 29.74 -3.05
C GLU A 163 -43.50 29.71 -4.05
N PRO A 164 -43.70 30.04 -5.33
CA PRO A 164 -42.72 29.82 -6.40
C PRO A 164 -41.35 30.49 -6.14
N GLU A 165 -41.33 31.64 -5.51
CA GLU A 165 -40.08 32.37 -5.20
C GLU A 165 -39.24 31.63 -4.13
N ILE A 166 -39.90 30.98 -3.18
CA ILE A 166 -39.25 30.18 -2.14
C ILE A 166 -38.84 28.83 -2.70
N LEU A 167 -39.70 28.21 -3.51
CA LEU A 167 -39.48 26.90 -4.13
C LEU A 167 -38.18 26.84 -4.92
N THR A 168 -37.83 27.93 -5.66
CA THR A 168 -36.60 28.00 -6.46
C THR A 168 -35.31 27.86 -5.61
N LYS A 169 -35.38 28.23 -4.34
CA LYS A 169 -34.23 28.17 -3.41
C LYS A 169 -33.91 26.73 -2.99
N PHE A 170 -34.86 25.82 -3.09
CA PHE A 170 -34.72 24.40 -2.73
C PHE A 170 -34.47 23.50 -3.94
N VAL A 171 -34.12 24.07 -5.09
CA VAL A 171 -33.66 23.30 -6.25
C VAL A 171 -32.17 22.99 -6.06
N PHE A 172 -31.82 21.71 -6.06
CA PHE A 172 -30.43 21.24 -5.80
C PHE A 172 -29.40 21.93 -6.70
N LYS A 173 -29.72 22.12 -7.99
CA LYS A 173 -28.85 22.82 -8.92
C LYS A 173 -28.55 24.25 -8.47
N ASN A 174 -29.56 24.99 -8.01
CA ASN A 174 -29.38 26.36 -7.56
C ASN A 174 -28.54 26.45 -6.30
N LEU A 175 -28.66 25.47 -5.38
CA LEU A 175 -27.81 25.36 -4.21
C LEU A 175 -26.35 25.03 -4.58
N LEU A 176 -26.14 24.15 -5.54
CA LEU A 176 -24.82 23.83 -6.05
C LEU A 176 -24.14 25.05 -6.65
N ASP A 177 -24.88 25.88 -7.40
CA ASP A 177 -24.32 27.09 -8.01
C ASP A 177 -23.92 28.13 -6.96
N LEU A 178 -24.57 28.16 -5.78
CA LEU A 178 -24.20 29.01 -4.65
C LEU A 178 -22.92 28.57 -3.94
N ILE A 179 -22.62 27.26 -3.91
CA ILE A 179 -21.47 26.71 -3.19
C ILE A 179 -20.27 26.42 -4.11
N LYS A 180 -20.45 26.46 -5.43
CA LYS A 180 -19.33 26.36 -6.37
C LYS A 180 -18.38 27.53 -6.11
N PRO A 181 -17.08 27.26 -5.89
CA PRO A 181 -16.11 28.34 -5.89
C PRO A 181 -16.19 29.05 -7.24
N PRO A 182 -16.00 30.38 -7.28
CA PRO A 182 -15.92 31.10 -8.56
C PRO A 182 -14.88 30.35 -9.40
N VAL A 183 -15.28 29.99 -10.64
CA VAL A 183 -14.36 29.29 -11.56
C VAL A 183 -13.16 30.21 -11.71
N ALA A 184 -12.02 29.83 -11.20
CA ALA A 184 -10.77 30.52 -11.44
C ALA A 184 -10.43 30.33 -12.92
N GLY A 185 -10.96 31.24 -13.75
CA GLY A 185 -10.59 31.31 -15.15
C GLY A 185 -9.16 31.82 -15.22
N ILE A 186 -8.23 30.99 -15.64
CA ILE A 186 -6.92 31.47 -16.05
C ILE A 186 -7.15 32.27 -17.34
N LYS A 187 -7.19 33.61 -17.26
CA LYS A 187 -7.13 34.51 -18.41
C LYS A 187 -5.64 34.77 -18.66
N GLY A 188 -5.07 34.15 -19.67
CA GLY A 188 -3.74 34.43 -20.16
C GLY A 188 -3.73 34.56 -21.67
N ASN A 189 -2.88 35.44 -22.21
CA ASN A 189 -2.59 35.45 -23.62
C ASN A 189 -1.51 34.43 -23.90
N ILE A 190 -1.81 33.43 -24.72
CA ILE A 190 -0.80 32.49 -25.23
C ILE A 190 -0.06 33.20 -26.34
N LYS A 191 1.27 33.33 -26.21
CA LYS A 191 2.15 33.97 -27.20
C LYS A 191 3.08 32.95 -27.81
N GLU A 192 3.40 33.12 -29.07
CA GLU A 192 4.41 32.32 -29.73
C GLU A 192 5.80 32.60 -29.10
N ALA A 193 6.55 31.57 -28.79
CA ALA A 193 7.83 31.69 -28.08
C ALA A 193 8.94 32.42 -28.90
N VAL A 194 8.80 32.43 -30.20
CA VAL A 194 9.81 33.02 -31.12
C VAL A 194 9.48 34.45 -31.45
N THR A 195 8.22 34.73 -31.79
CA THR A 195 7.78 36.08 -32.25
C THR A 195 7.17 36.93 -31.15
N ASN A 196 6.80 36.35 -30.04
CA ASN A 196 6.07 36.99 -28.95
C ASN A 196 4.67 37.50 -29.34
N ASP A 197 4.15 37.07 -30.49
CA ASP A 197 2.84 37.41 -30.97
C ASP A 197 1.74 36.61 -30.29
N VAL A 198 0.55 37.18 -30.13
CA VAL A 198 -0.60 36.52 -29.54
C VAL A 198 -1.15 35.49 -30.55
N ILE A 199 -1.26 34.22 -30.12
CA ILE A 199 -1.87 33.19 -30.94
C ILE A 199 -3.39 33.37 -30.90
N ALA A 200 -3.97 33.73 -32.04
CA ALA A 200 -5.41 33.88 -32.18
C ALA A 200 -6.09 32.51 -32.10
N ASN A 201 -7.15 32.41 -31.28
CA ASN A 201 -7.97 31.21 -31.10
C ASN A 201 -7.28 30.03 -30.35
N ALA A 202 -6.37 30.27 -29.42
CA ALA A 202 -5.88 29.26 -28.50
C ALA A 202 -6.77 29.13 -27.25
#